data_ff86d5d86a23d502a241cfac61f39de7
#
_entry.id   ff86d5d86a23d502a241cfac61f39de7
#
_cell.length_a   1.000
_cell.length_b   1.000
_cell.length_c   1.000
_cell.angle_alpha   90.00
_cell.angle_beta   90.00
_cell.angle_gamma   90.00
#
_symmetry.space_group_name_H-M   'P 1'
#
loop_
_entity.id
_entity.type
_entity.pdbx_description
1 polymer ?
#
loop_
_entity_poly.entity_id
_entity_poly.type
_entity_poly.pdbx_seq_one_letter_code
_entity_poly.pdbx_strand_id
1 'polypeptide(L)'
;MTRLGKVAVIGAGFYGSTTAGLALDMNQSKPIQKFETQIIGQTTSLDGKGYEAIKDSKIVVITAGLPRKPGMSRMDLIETNAKIVRQVSENIAKHAPNSVVIVVSNPLDEMTALAQIATGFPKNRVMGQAGMLDTARFSYFVSEKTGALISEVKTLTLGSHGETMVPVPSQSSVKGKSLSQVLSKSEIDQLVDRTRNGGAEVVALLKTGSAYYAPSAAAAEMAKAVATDSNQVMPVCAWVDGEYGITGVYLGVEAQLGAKGINKVVETKLTDEELVALKTAAEAVRTKQADVKNL
;
A
#
# COMPACT_ATOMS: atom_id res chain seq x y z
N MET A 1 -4.94 -20.89 -20.53
CA MET A 1 -4.82 -19.84 -19.49
C MET A 1 -3.81 -20.29 -18.45
N THR A 2 -2.72 -19.56 -18.29
CA THR A 2 -1.72 -19.85 -17.28
C THR A 2 -2.32 -19.57 -15.91
N ARG A 3 -2.34 -20.55 -15.01
CA ARG A 3 -2.80 -20.31 -13.62
C ARG A 3 -1.83 -19.37 -12.95
N LEU A 4 -2.27 -18.17 -12.58
CA LEU A 4 -1.46 -17.11 -11.97
C LEU A 4 -0.91 -17.46 -10.57
N GLY A 5 -1.33 -18.59 -10.01
CA GLY A 5 -0.92 -19.02 -8.68
C GLY A 5 -1.84 -18.54 -7.57
N LYS A 6 -1.55 -18.98 -6.36
CA LYS A 6 -2.36 -18.70 -5.16
C LYS A 6 -2.02 -17.34 -4.56
N VAL A 7 -3.06 -16.56 -4.26
CA VAL A 7 -2.98 -15.31 -3.52
C VAL A 7 -3.69 -15.49 -2.19
N ALA A 8 -3.06 -15.08 -1.10
CA ALA A 8 -3.67 -15.05 0.23
C ALA A 8 -3.85 -13.61 0.70
N VAL A 9 -4.95 -13.33 1.38
CA VAL A 9 -5.21 -12.06 2.08
C VAL A 9 -5.40 -12.37 3.55
N ILE A 10 -4.58 -11.78 4.42
CA ILE A 10 -4.62 -11.99 5.85
C ILE A 10 -5.16 -10.73 6.51
N GLY A 11 -6.20 -10.89 7.34
CA GLY A 11 -6.88 -9.77 7.97
C GLY A 11 -8.13 -9.34 7.21
N ALA A 12 -8.87 -10.29 6.64
CA ALA A 12 -10.05 -10.05 5.81
C ALA A 12 -11.21 -9.32 6.52
N GLY A 13 -10.91 -8.38 7.38
CA GLY A 13 -11.84 -7.35 7.73
C GLY A 13 -12.26 -7.24 9.17
N PHE A 14 -13.00 -6.18 9.36
CA PHE A 14 -13.63 -5.67 10.56
C PHE A 14 -14.58 -6.70 11.25
N TYR A 15 -14.86 -7.80 10.59
CA TYR A 15 -15.85 -8.80 11.01
C TYR A 15 -15.25 -10.22 11.04
N GLY A 16 -14.15 -10.39 11.75
CA GLY A 16 -13.37 -11.64 11.84
C GLY A 16 -14.12 -12.96 12.15
N SER A 17 -15.42 -12.90 12.42
CA SER A 17 -16.24 -14.09 12.62
C SER A 17 -16.87 -14.64 11.32
N THR A 18 -16.62 -14.02 10.16
CA THR A 18 -17.36 -14.31 8.93
C THR A 18 -16.49 -14.61 7.71
N THR A 19 -15.21 -14.97 7.89
CA THR A 19 -14.30 -15.27 6.77
C THR A 19 -14.88 -16.38 5.88
N ALA A 20 -15.48 -17.40 6.48
CA ALA A 20 -16.16 -18.46 5.72
C ALA A 20 -17.42 -17.95 5.02
N GLY A 21 -18.21 -17.09 5.67
CA GLY A 21 -19.40 -16.45 5.09
C GLY A 21 -19.03 -15.54 3.91
N LEU A 22 -18.00 -14.68 4.07
CA LEU A 22 -17.51 -13.84 2.99
C LEU A 22 -17.00 -14.66 1.81
N ALA A 23 -16.27 -15.75 2.07
CA ALA A 23 -15.79 -16.63 1.00
C ALA A 23 -16.95 -17.31 0.28
N LEU A 24 -18.00 -17.70 1.01
CA LEU A 24 -19.20 -18.28 0.40
C LEU A 24 -19.92 -17.25 -0.48
N ASP A 25 -20.16 -16.05 0.01
CA ASP A 25 -20.78 -14.95 -0.74
C ASP A 25 -19.99 -14.60 -2.01
N MET A 26 -18.67 -14.47 -1.89
CA MET A 26 -17.79 -14.26 -3.04
C MET A 26 -17.86 -15.45 -4.04
N ASN A 27 -17.92 -16.71 -3.56
CA ASN A 27 -18.08 -17.85 -4.45
C ASN A 27 -19.45 -17.85 -5.15
N GLN A 28 -20.50 -17.36 -4.50
CA GLN A 28 -21.83 -17.20 -5.10
C GLN A 28 -21.86 -16.12 -6.20
N SER A 29 -20.92 -15.15 -6.18
CA SER A 29 -20.80 -14.15 -7.24
C SER A 29 -20.17 -14.69 -8.54
N LYS A 30 -19.55 -15.87 -8.54
CA LYS A 30 -18.87 -16.47 -9.70
C LYS A 30 -19.71 -16.49 -10.98
N PRO A 31 -20.99 -16.91 -10.96
CA PRO A 31 -21.80 -16.93 -12.17
C PRO A 31 -22.04 -15.55 -12.78
N ILE A 32 -22.05 -14.51 -11.91
CA ILE A 32 -22.26 -13.11 -12.31
C ILE A 32 -20.96 -12.51 -12.83
N GLN A 33 -19.87 -12.67 -12.07
CA GLN A 33 -18.57 -12.08 -12.37
C GLN A 33 -17.70 -12.93 -13.29
N LYS A 34 -18.14 -14.13 -13.62
CA LYS A 34 -17.52 -15.07 -14.57
C LYS A 34 -16.05 -15.41 -14.23
N PHE A 35 -15.78 -15.81 -13.00
CA PHE A 35 -14.47 -16.31 -12.60
C PHE A 35 -14.57 -17.74 -12.03
N GLU A 36 -13.48 -18.53 -12.20
CA GLU A 36 -13.42 -19.94 -11.79
C GLU A 36 -12.55 -20.17 -10.55
N THR A 37 -11.86 -19.12 -10.07
CA THR A 37 -10.97 -19.21 -8.93
C THR A 37 -11.72 -19.67 -7.68
N GLN A 38 -11.17 -20.66 -6.96
CA GLN A 38 -11.71 -21.09 -5.68
C GLN A 38 -11.34 -20.04 -4.61
N ILE A 39 -12.32 -19.57 -3.88
CA ILE A 39 -12.14 -18.66 -2.74
C ILE A 39 -12.37 -19.45 -1.46
N ILE A 40 -11.38 -19.45 -0.59
CA ILE A 40 -11.39 -20.18 0.69
C ILE A 40 -11.30 -19.15 1.82
N GLY A 41 -12.22 -19.22 2.77
CA GLY A 41 -12.15 -18.47 4.02
C GLY A 41 -11.62 -19.38 5.13
N GLN A 42 -10.58 -18.93 5.83
CA GLN A 42 -9.96 -19.66 6.93
C GLN A 42 -9.74 -18.71 8.12
N THR A 43 -10.19 -19.11 9.29
CA THR A 43 -9.87 -18.41 10.53
C THR A 43 -8.46 -18.78 10.98
N THR A 44 -7.67 -17.78 11.33
CA THR A 44 -6.34 -17.96 11.91
C THR A 44 -6.35 -17.55 13.39
N SER A 45 -5.45 -18.12 14.15
CA SER A 45 -5.31 -17.81 15.57
C SER A 45 -3.87 -17.43 15.93
N LEU A 46 -3.71 -16.85 17.12
CA LEU A 46 -2.41 -16.37 17.60
C LEU A 46 -1.37 -17.50 17.76
N ASP A 47 -1.80 -18.73 17.99
CA ASP A 47 -0.94 -19.93 18.08
C ASP A 47 -0.53 -20.48 16.69
N GLY A 48 -0.88 -19.80 15.60
CA GLY A 48 -0.52 -20.16 14.24
C GLY A 48 -1.46 -21.12 13.53
N LYS A 49 -2.55 -21.59 14.17
CA LYS A 49 -3.54 -22.46 13.52
C LYS A 49 -4.23 -21.73 12.38
N GLY A 50 -4.52 -22.47 11.31
CA GLY A 50 -5.20 -21.96 10.11
C GLY A 50 -4.27 -21.31 9.09
N TYR A 51 -3.01 -21.04 9.43
CA TYR A 51 -2.05 -20.50 8.46
C TYR A 51 -1.60 -21.53 7.42
N GLU A 52 -1.85 -22.82 7.64
CA GLU A 52 -1.65 -23.85 6.60
C GLU A 52 -2.41 -23.52 5.31
N ALA A 53 -3.51 -22.79 5.43
CA ALA A 53 -4.31 -22.34 4.28
C ALA A 53 -3.53 -21.45 3.33
N ILE A 54 -2.48 -20.74 3.77
CA ILE A 54 -1.66 -19.90 2.88
C ILE A 54 -0.48 -20.64 2.24
N LYS A 55 -0.31 -21.93 2.53
CA LYS A 55 0.78 -22.73 1.97
C LYS A 55 0.86 -22.57 0.44
N ASP A 56 2.08 -22.42 -0.06
CA ASP A 56 2.40 -22.24 -1.48
C ASP A 56 1.77 -20.99 -2.14
N SER A 57 1.32 -20.02 -1.35
CA SER A 57 0.89 -18.73 -1.89
C SER A 57 2.06 -18.01 -2.53
N LYS A 58 1.85 -17.49 -3.75
CA LYS A 58 2.83 -16.66 -4.45
C LYS A 58 2.82 -15.21 -3.96
N ILE A 59 1.66 -14.74 -3.52
CA ILE A 59 1.46 -13.40 -3.02
C ILE A 59 0.67 -13.49 -1.73
N VAL A 60 1.08 -12.74 -0.72
CA VAL A 60 0.34 -12.58 0.53
C VAL A 60 0.13 -11.09 0.78
N VAL A 61 -1.13 -10.70 0.95
CA VAL A 61 -1.51 -9.33 1.27
C VAL A 61 -1.86 -9.26 2.75
N ILE A 62 -1.17 -8.40 3.50
CA ILE A 62 -1.40 -8.18 4.93
C ILE A 62 -2.28 -6.94 5.11
N THR A 63 -3.53 -7.16 5.50
CA THR A 63 -4.46 -6.08 5.87
C THR A 63 -4.80 -6.12 7.37
N ALA A 64 -4.19 -7.05 8.10
CA ALA A 64 -4.42 -7.25 9.52
C ALA A 64 -3.93 -6.07 10.35
N GLY A 65 -4.75 -5.60 11.28
CA GLY A 65 -4.45 -4.49 12.16
C GLY A 65 -5.72 -3.85 12.70
N LEU A 66 -5.57 -3.06 13.75
CA LEU A 66 -6.67 -2.29 14.32
C LEU A 66 -6.66 -0.87 13.74
N PRO A 67 -7.83 -0.29 13.42
CA PRO A 67 -7.95 1.13 13.14
C PRO A 67 -7.73 1.93 14.43
N ARG A 68 -7.27 3.17 14.28
CA ARG A 68 -7.12 4.07 15.43
C ARG A 68 -8.48 4.32 16.09
N LYS A 69 -8.56 4.08 17.38
CA LYS A 69 -9.76 4.34 18.19
C LYS A 69 -9.66 5.71 18.87
N PRO A 70 -10.79 6.36 19.20
CA PRO A 70 -10.78 7.56 20.03
C PRO A 70 -10.05 7.32 21.35
N GLY A 71 -9.18 8.24 21.74
CA GLY A 71 -8.35 8.13 22.95
C GLY A 71 -7.06 7.31 22.80
N MET A 72 -6.85 6.63 21.69
CA MET A 72 -5.62 5.90 21.40
C MET A 72 -4.51 6.87 20.98
N SER A 73 -3.37 6.80 21.65
CA SER A 73 -2.17 7.50 21.19
C SER A 73 -1.64 6.87 19.90
N ARG A 74 -0.73 7.56 19.21
CA ARG A 74 -0.06 6.99 18.03
C ARG A 74 0.78 5.77 18.42
N MET A 75 1.46 5.83 19.57
CA MET A 75 2.31 4.71 20.03
C MET A 75 1.51 3.49 20.37
N ASP A 76 0.36 3.64 21.07
CA ASP A 76 -0.54 2.50 21.36
C ASP A 76 -0.97 1.77 20.08
N LEU A 77 -1.26 2.52 19.02
CA LEU A 77 -1.62 1.95 17.72
C LEU A 77 -0.44 1.21 17.09
N ILE A 78 0.75 1.83 17.12
CA ILE A 78 1.98 1.24 16.58
C ILE A 78 2.29 -0.07 17.30
N GLU A 79 2.32 -0.08 18.63
CA GLU A 79 2.62 -1.26 19.44
C GLU A 79 1.63 -2.39 19.19
N THR A 80 0.34 -2.06 19.14
CA THR A 80 -0.71 -3.06 18.89
C THR A 80 -0.57 -3.67 17.50
N ASN A 81 -0.43 -2.83 16.48
CA ASN A 81 -0.33 -3.31 15.10
C ASN A 81 1.01 -3.99 14.82
N ALA A 82 2.09 -3.55 15.47
CA ALA A 82 3.39 -4.21 15.36
C ALA A 82 3.34 -5.66 15.84
N LYS A 83 2.69 -5.94 16.97
CA LYS A 83 2.50 -7.31 17.48
C LYS A 83 1.73 -8.18 16.48
N ILE A 84 0.66 -7.63 15.90
CA ILE A 84 -0.17 -8.34 14.92
C ILE A 84 0.63 -8.61 13.65
N VAL A 85 1.27 -7.59 13.07
CA VAL A 85 2.01 -7.70 11.82
C VAL A 85 3.22 -8.61 11.97
N ARG A 86 3.96 -8.53 13.09
CA ARG A 86 5.07 -9.45 13.39
C ARG A 86 4.61 -10.89 13.37
N GLN A 87 3.58 -11.23 14.12
CA GLN A 87 3.05 -12.60 14.21
C GLN A 87 2.55 -13.12 12.86
N VAL A 88 1.81 -12.29 12.11
CA VAL A 88 1.37 -12.63 10.76
C VAL A 88 2.57 -12.91 9.86
N SER A 89 3.59 -12.06 9.91
CA SER A 89 4.79 -12.15 9.08
C SER A 89 5.62 -13.40 9.39
N GLU A 90 5.78 -13.77 10.66
CA GLU A 90 6.45 -15.00 11.07
C GLU A 90 5.71 -16.25 10.56
N ASN A 91 4.39 -16.24 10.58
CA ASN A 91 3.59 -17.31 10.00
C ASN A 91 3.67 -17.35 8.47
N ILE A 92 3.75 -16.20 7.80
CA ILE A 92 4.02 -16.14 6.36
C ILE A 92 5.38 -16.77 6.03
N ALA A 93 6.42 -16.42 6.78
CA ALA A 93 7.76 -17.00 6.59
C ALA A 93 7.74 -18.52 6.71
N LYS A 94 6.96 -19.06 7.67
CA LYS A 94 6.85 -20.49 7.91
C LYS A 94 6.04 -21.23 6.83
N HIS A 95 4.91 -20.68 6.40
CA HIS A 95 3.94 -21.39 5.56
C HIS A 95 3.99 -21.02 4.07
N ALA A 96 4.51 -19.83 3.74
CA ALA A 96 4.65 -19.33 2.37
C ALA A 96 6.03 -18.68 2.12
N PRO A 97 7.15 -19.38 2.34
CA PRO A 97 8.52 -18.83 2.37
C PRO A 97 8.96 -18.19 1.05
N ASN A 98 8.30 -18.50 -0.05
CA ASN A 98 8.64 -18.00 -1.37
C ASN A 98 7.68 -16.90 -1.88
N SER A 99 6.76 -16.43 -1.04
CA SER A 99 5.78 -15.41 -1.42
C SER A 99 6.39 -14.02 -1.55
N VAL A 100 5.72 -13.18 -2.33
CA VAL A 100 5.85 -11.72 -2.29
C VAL A 100 4.82 -11.19 -1.28
N VAL A 101 5.21 -10.27 -0.43
CA VAL A 101 4.35 -9.69 0.62
C VAL A 101 3.99 -8.26 0.27
N ILE A 102 2.70 -7.96 0.28
CA ILE A 102 2.15 -6.62 0.11
C ILE A 102 1.50 -6.20 1.43
N VAL A 103 2.03 -5.18 2.07
CA VAL A 103 1.51 -4.66 3.35
C VAL A 103 0.53 -3.53 3.09
N VAL A 104 -0.64 -3.59 3.73
CA VAL A 104 -1.68 -2.56 3.70
C VAL A 104 -1.93 -2.00 5.11
N SER A 105 -1.48 -2.73 6.13
CA SER A 105 -1.64 -2.38 7.54
C SER A 105 -0.95 -1.06 7.90
N ASN A 106 -1.62 -0.25 8.71
CA ASN A 106 -1.10 1.05 9.17
C ASN A 106 -0.53 0.99 10.61
N PRO A 107 0.45 1.84 10.92
CA PRO A 107 1.12 2.80 10.02
C PRO A 107 1.97 2.09 8.95
N LEU A 108 1.73 2.45 7.68
CA LEU A 108 2.17 1.62 6.56
C LEU A 108 3.69 1.47 6.47
N ASP A 109 4.40 2.57 6.50
CA ASP A 109 5.85 2.59 6.27
C ASP A 109 6.58 1.78 7.35
N GLU A 110 6.13 1.92 8.62
CA GLU A 110 6.64 1.19 9.77
C GLU A 110 6.27 -0.31 9.69
N MET A 111 5.01 -0.61 9.34
CA MET A 111 4.55 -2.00 9.24
C MET A 111 5.19 -2.76 8.08
N THR A 112 5.54 -2.06 6.98
CA THR A 112 6.27 -2.64 5.86
C THR A 112 7.70 -3.03 6.27
N ALA A 113 8.39 -2.14 6.97
CA ALA A 113 9.73 -2.43 7.51
C ALA A 113 9.70 -3.59 8.50
N LEU A 114 8.73 -3.60 9.41
CA LEU A 114 8.55 -4.67 10.39
C LEU A 114 8.23 -6.02 9.72
N ALA A 115 7.37 -6.03 8.72
CA ALA A 115 7.04 -7.24 7.97
C ALA A 115 8.28 -7.84 7.28
N GLN A 116 9.16 -7.00 6.73
CA GLN A 116 10.40 -7.46 6.14
C GLN A 116 11.33 -8.07 7.20
N ILE A 117 11.47 -7.43 8.35
CA ILE A 117 12.30 -7.94 9.46
C ILE A 117 11.74 -9.27 9.97
N ALA A 118 10.45 -9.34 10.23
CA ALA A 118 9.80 -10.51 10.81
C ALA A 118 9.70 -11.71 9.84
N THR A 119 9.57 -11.47 8.54
CA THR A 119 9.64 -12.53 7.54
C THR A 119 11.07 -13.00 7.27
N GLY A 120 12.06 -12.15 7.44
CA GLY A 120 13.43 -12.40 7.00
C GLY A 120 13.56 -12.47 5.46
N PHE A 121 12.55 -12.05 4.71
CA PHE A 121 12.57 -12.10 3.25
C PHE A 121 13.52 -11.05 2.66
N PRO A 122 14.07 -11.29 1.44
CA PRO A 122 14.77 -10.26 0.71
C PRO A 122 13.89 -9.00 0.55
N LYS A 123 14.51 -7.82 0.65
CA LYS A 123 13.81 -6.52 0.66
C LYS A 123 12.92 -6.29 -0.56
N ASN A 124 13.31 -6.81 -1.71
CA ASN A 124 12.52 -6.74 -2.94
C ASN A 124 11.25 -7.58 -2.91
N ARG A 125 11.09 -8.52 -1.99
CA ARG A 125 9.88 -9.34 -1.84
C ARG A 125 8.86 -8.80 -0.83
N VAL A 126 9.17 -7.70 -0.17
CA VAL A 126 8.24 -7.02 0.77
C VAL A 126 8.06 -5.59 0.31
N MET A 127 6.81 -5.18 0.15
CA MET A 127 6.43 -3.83 -0.28
C MET A 127 5.16 -3.38 0.42
N GLY A 128 4.96 -2.07 0.51
CA GLY A 128 3.76 -1.47 1.10
C GLY A 128 2.85 -0.84 0.04
N GLN A 129 1.55 -0.96 0.25
CA GLN A 129 0.53 -0.31 -0.56
C GLN A 129 0.21 1.06 0.05
N ALA A 130 0.68 2.15 -0.58
CA ALA A 130 0.39 3.52 -0.21
C ALA A 130 0.39 4.44 -1.42
N GLY A 131 1.51 4.55 -2.10
CA GLY A 131 1.70 5.47 -3.22
C GLY A 131 0.64 5.31 -4.33
N MET A 132 0.21 4.09 -4.64
CA MET A 132 -0.89 3.84 -5.57
C MET A 132 -2.18 4.53 -5.14
N LEU A 133 -2.55 4.41 -3.86
CA LEU A 133 -3.75 5.04 -3.30
C LEU A 133 -3.61 6.56 -3.26
N ASP A 134 -2.47 7.06 -2.81
CA ASP A 134 -2.24 8.50 -2.65
C ASP A 134 -2.18 9.20 -4.01
N THR A 135 -1.57 8.57 -5.00
CA THR A 135 -1.60 9.00 -6.40
C THR A 135 -3.02 9.00 -6.97
N ALA A 136 -3.81 7.97 -6.68
CA ALA A 136 -5.20 7.91 -7.11
C ALA A 136 -6.06 9.03 -6.50
N ARG A 137 -5.85 9.37 -5.24
CA ARG A 137 -6.49 10.52 -4.57
C ARG A 137 -6.12 11.83 -5.26
N PHE A 138 -4.83 12.03 -5.51
CA PHE A 138 -4.36 13.23 -6.21
C PHE A 138 -4.97 13.33 -7.61
N SER A 139 -5.00 12.23 -8.38
CA SER A 139 -5.65 12.16 -9.69
C SER A 139 -7.13 12.52 -9.60
N TYR A 140 -7.84 11.98 -8.62
CA TYR A 140 -9.26 12.25 -8.42
C TYR A 140 -9.51 13.73 -8.13
N PHE A 141 -8.76 14.34 -7.22
CA PHE A 141 -8.93 15.76 -6.87
C PHE A 141 -8.57 16.70 -8.03
N VAL A 142 -7.54 16.36 -8.81
CA VAL A 142 -7.20 17.10 -10.03
C VAL A 142 -8.32 16.97 -11.07
N SER A 143 -8.87 15.78 -11.28
CA SER A 143 -10.00 15.53 -12.18
C SER A 143 -11.23 16.33 -11.76
N GLU A 144 -11.58 16.28 -10.48
CA GLU A 144 -12.72 17.06 -9.90
C GLU A 144 -12.54 18.56 -10.10
N LYS A 145 -11.34 19.09 -9.84
CA LYS A 145 -11.02 20.51 -9.98
C LYS A 145 -11.05 21.00 -11.42
N THR A 146 -10.58 20.18 -12.36
CA THR A 146 -10.40 20.58 -13.77
C THR A 146 -11.57 20.17 -14.67
N GLY A 147 -12.47 19.30 -14.20
CA GLY A 147 -13.51 18.68 -15.02
C GLY A 147 -12.98 17.72 -16.09
N ALA A 148 -11.69 17.36 -16.06
CA ALA A 148 -11.10 16.40 -16.97
C ALA A 148 -11.52 14.97 -16.59
N LEU A 149 -11.59 14.07 -17.57
CA LEU A 149 -11.81 12.65 -17.31
C LEU A 149 -10.59 12.06 -16.55
N ILE A 150 -10.82 11.09 -15.66
CA ILE A 150 -9.74 10.42 -14.91
C ILE A 150 -8.65 9.87 -15.86
N SER A 151 -9.04 9.34 -17.01
CA SER A 151 -8.11 8.82 -18.02
C SER A 151 -7.24 9.91 -18.68
N GLU A 152 -7.60 11.18 -18.54
CA GLU A 152 -6.86 12.32 -19.06
C GLU A 152 -5.93 12.96 -18.02
N VAL A 153 -5.99 12.48 -16.76
CA VAL A 153 -5.18 12.97 -15.64
C VAL A 153 -4.07 11.98 -15.33
N LYS A 154 -2.85 12.50 -15.22
CA LYS A 154 -1.70 11.76 -14.71
C LYS A 154 -1.14 12.52 -13.51
N THR A 155 -0.94 11.85 -12.41
CA THR A 155 -0.30 12.41 -11.21
C THR A 155 0.67 11.42 -10.60
N LEU A 156 1.44 11.88 -9.66
CA LEU A 156 2.37 11.06 -8.89
C LEU A 156 2.41 11.55 -7.45
N THR A 157 2.48 10.61 -6.52
CA THR A 157 2.69 10.88 -5.10
C THR A 157 3.73 9.92 -4.55
N LEU A 158 4.75 10.47 -3.91
CA LEU A 158 5.89 9.78 -3.29
C LEU A 158 5.95 10.07 -1.78
N GLY A 159 7.04 9.66 -1.14
CA GLY A 159 7.29 9.96 0.28
C GLY A 159 6.56 9.03 1.25
N SER A 160 6.23 9.49 2.44
CA SER A 160 5.54 8.68 3.45
C SER A 160 4.04 8.55 3.16
N HIS A 161 3.43 7.49 3.69
CA HIS A 161 1.96 7.42 3.75
C HIS A 161 1.43 8.17 4.98
N GLY A 162 1.62 9.48 5.01
CA GLY A 162 1.25 10.32 6.16
C GLY A 162 1.61 11.79 5.97
N GLU A 163 1.99 12.45 7.05
CA GLU A 163 2.23 13.90 7.11
C GLU A 163 3.32 14.40 6.14
N THR A 164 4.33 13.56 5.88
CA THR A 164 5.43 13.88 4.95
C THR A 164 5.22 13.25 3.57
N MET A 165 3.97 13.05 3.17
CA MET A 165 3.60 12.67 1.80
C MET A 165 4.02 13.76 0.81
N VAL A 166 4.55 13.36 -0.35
CA VAL A 166 5.09 14.24 -1.38
C VAL A 166 4.31 14.04 -2.69
N PRO A 167 3.15 14.69 -2.87
CA PRO A 167 2.58 14.82 -4.20
C PRO A 167 3.56 15.55 -5.12
N VAL A 168 3.67 15.14 -6.38
CA VAL A 168 4.68 15.61 -7.34
C VAL A 168 4.01 16.36 -8.50
N PRO A 169 3.67 17.66 -8.35
CA PRO A 169 3.03 18.45 -9.39
C PRO A 169 3.87 18.56 -10.67
N SER A 170 5.22 18.53 -10.56
CA SER A 170 6.12 18.62 -11.71
C SER A 170 5.97 17.44 -12.67
N GLN A 171 5.53 16.28 -12.18
CA GLN A 171 5.27 15.07 -12.96
C GLN A 171 3.78 14.83 -13.21
N SER A 172 2.95 15.85 -12.95
CA SER A 172 1.50 15.75 -13.06
C SER A 172 1.00 16.54 -14.27
N SER A 173 -0.01 15.98 -14.96
CA SER A 173 -0.55 16.58 -16.19
C SER A 173 -2.04 16.31 -16.36
N VAL A 174 -2.71 17.19 -17.12
CA VAL A 174 -4.10 17.07 -17.55
C VAL A 174 -4.15 17.23 -19.06
N LYS A 175 -4.70 16.26 -19.77
CA LYS A 175 -4.76 16.25 -21.24
C LYS A 175 -3.40 16.49 -21.91
N GLY A 176 -2.33 15.96 -21.29
CA GLY A 176 -0.94 16.10 -21.77
C GLY A 176 -0.28 17.46 -21.50
N LYS A 177 -0.98 18.42 -20.87
CA LYS A 177 -0.41 19.69 -20.42
C LYS A 177 0.04 19.56 -18.97
N SER A 178 1.20 20.13 -18.61
CA SER A 178 1.65 20.14 -17.22
C SER A 178 0.61 20.80 -16.31
N LEU A 179 0.58 20.36 -15.04
CA LEU A 179 -0.41 20.88 -14.09
C LEU A 179 -0.29 22.40 -13.91
N SER A 180 0.93 22.95 -13.96
CA SER A 180 1.21 24.40 -13.91
C SER A 180 0.73 25.19 -15.12
N GLN A 181 0.44 24.54 -16.25
CA GLN A 181 -0.18 25.18 -17.41
C GLN A 181 -1.71 25.22 -17.34
N VAL A 182 -2.30 24.42 -16.45
CA VAL A 182 -3.77 24.25 -16.33
C VAL A 182 -4.31 24.94 -15.10
N LEU A 183 -3.54 24.94 -14.00
CA LEU A 183 -3.93 25.47 -12.70
C LEU A 183 -2.90 26.48 -12.19
N SER A 184 -3.35 27.45 -11.42
CA SER A 184 -2.49 28.37 -10.69
C SER A 184 -1.71 27.64 -9.57
N LYS A 185 -0.61 28.22 -9.14
CA LYS A 185 0.17 27.69 -8.01
C LYS A 185 -0.69 27.48 -6.76
N SER A 186 -1.54 28.45 -6.41
CA SER A 186 -2.42 28.35 -5.25
C SER A 186 -3.40 27.19 -5.35
N GLU A 187 -3.95 26.92 -6.53
CA GLU A 187 -4.85 25.78 -6.75
C GLU A 187 -4.10 24.45 -6.63
N ILE A 188 -2.88 24.38 -7.16
CA ILE A 188 -2.02 23.20 -7.02
C ILE A 188 -1.70 22.95 -5.55
N ASP A 189 -1.30 23.97 -4.79
CA ASP A 189 -0.98 23.89 -3.38
C ASP A 189 -2.21 23.35 -2.57
N GLN A 190 -3.42 23.84 -2.87
CA GLN A 190 -4.65 23.34 -2.25
C GLN A 190 -4.93 21.87 -2.55
N LEU A 191 -4.68 21.42 -3.79
CA LEU A 191 -4.84 20.02 -4.19
C LEU A 191 -3.81 19.12 -3.52
N VAL A 192 -2.57 19.59 -3.38
CA VAL A 192 -1.50 18.91 -2.65
C VAL A 192 -1.89 18.71 -1.18
N ASP A 193 -2.36 19.77 -0.53
CA ASP A 193 -2.79 19.71 0.87
C ASP A 193 -4.00 18.80 1.07
N ARG A 194 -5.00 18.86 0.16
CA ARG A 194 -6.15 17.96 0.20
C ARG A 194 -5.74 16.50 0.00
N THR A 195 -4.74 16.24 -0.86
CA THR A 195 -4.21 14.88 -1.07
C THR A 195 -3.60 14.32 0.20
N ARG A 196 -2.78 15.11 0.91
CA ARG A 196 -2.20 14.72 2.21
C ARG A 196 -3.28 14.39 3.24
N ASN A 197 -4.39 15.09 3.22
CA ASN A 197 -5.50 14.94 4.16
C ASN A 197 -6.63 14.00 3.65
N GLY A 198 -6.52 13.44 2.45
CA GLY A 198 -7.57 12.66 1.82
C GLY A 198 -8.03 11.43 2.61
N GLY A 199 -7.13 10.81 3.37
CA GLY A 199 -7.50 9.73 4.30
C GLY A 199 -8.36 10.22 5.46
N ALA A 200 -8.02 11.35 6.05
CA ALA A 200 -8.77 11.96 7.15
C ALA A 200 -10.15 12.45 6.68
N GLU A 201 -10.26 12.98 5.47
CA GLU A 201 -11.54 13.39 4.85
C GLU A 201 -12.50 12.20 4.77
N VAL A 202 -12.04 11.03 4.31
CA VAL A 202 -12.87 9.82 4.25
C VAL A 202 -13.27 9.34 5.64
N VAL A 203 -12.36 9.33 6.61
CA VAL A 203 -12.66 8.94 7.99
C VAL A 203 -13.70 9.87 8.63
N ALA A 204 -13.59 11.17 8.38
CA ALA A 204 -14.55 12.15 8.90
C ALA A 204 -15.98 11.93 8.36
N LEU A 205 -16.10 11.50 7.09
CA LEU A 205 -17.39 11.19 6.47
C LEU A 205 -17.95 9.83 6.93
N LEU A 206 -17.11 8.81 7.04
CA LEU A 206 -17.54 7.47 7.45
C LEU A 206 -17.84 7.38 8.95
N LYS A 207 -17.26 8.25 9.78
CA LYS A 207 -17.37 8.28 11.26
C LYS A 207 -16.83 7.02 11.95
N THR A 208 -17.08 5.85 11.40
CA THR A 208 -16.58 4.55 11.85
C THR A 208 -15.83 3.85 10.71
N GLY A 209 -14.59 3.44 10.97
CA GLY A 209 -13.75 2.77 9.96
C GLY A 209 -12.88 3.74 9.16
N SER A 210 -12.32 3.24 8.09
CA SER A 210 -11.45 3.98 7.14
C SER A 210 -11.81 3.61 5.71
N ALA A 211 -11.17 4.26 4.73
CA ALA A 211 -11.32 3.88 3.32
C ALA A 211 -10.95 2.40 3.11
N TYR A 212 -11.71 1.67 2.29
CA TYR A 212 -11.43 0.27 1.95
C TYR A 212 -11.59 -0.02 0.45
N TYR A 213 -12.42 0.66 -0.30
CA TYR A 213 -12.56 0.45 -1.76
C TYR A 213 -11.29 0.82 -2.52
N ALA A 214 -10.81 2.04 -2.37
CA ALA A 214 -9.62 2.50 -3.09
C ALA A 214 -8.33 1.78 -2.64
N PRO A 215 -8.08 1.54 -1.33
CA PRO A 215 -6.95 0.71 -0.90
C PRO A 215 -7.02 -0.72 -1.45
N SER A 216 -8.20 -1.33 -1.48
CA SER A 216 -8.38 -2.68 -2.03
C SER A 216 -8.10 -2.74 -3.52
N ALA A 217 -8.57 -1.74 -4.29
CA ALA A 217 -8.28 -1.64 -5.72
C ALA A 217 -6.78 -1.47 -5.98
N ALA A 218 -6.10 -0.61 -5.20
CA ALA A 218 -4.66 -0.42 -5.31
C ALA A 218 -3.88 -1.70 -4.98
N ALA A 219 -4.22 -2.39 -3.89
CA ALA A 219 -3.59 -3.66 -3.52
C ALA A 219 -3.83 -4.76 -4.57
N ALA A 220 -5.03 -4.80 -5.17
CA ALA A 220 -5.37 -5.75 -6.22
C ALA A 220 -4.55 -5.53 -7.50
N GLU A 221 -4.35 -4.26 -7.92
CA GLU A 221 -3.50 -3.95 -9.08
C GLU A 221 -2.02 -4.27 -8.81
N MET A 222 -1.50 -4.01 -7.61
CA MET A 222 -0.15 -4.45 -7.22
C MET A 222 -0.02 -5.98 -7.26
N ALA A 223 -0.98 -6.70 -6.67
CA ALA A 223 -1.00 -8.16 -6.69
C ALA A 223 -1.10 -8.72 -8.12
N LYS A 224 -1.90 -8.10 -8.97
CA LYS A 224 -2.02 -8.44 -10.39
C LYS A 224 -0.69 -8.22 -11.13
N ALA A 225 -0.02 -7.09 -10.90
CA ALA A 225 1.27 -6.80 -11.52
C ALA A 225 2.31 -7.87 -11.18
N VAL A 226 2.37 -8.30 -9.91
CA VAL A 226 3.25 -9.39 -9.46
C VAL A 226 2.81 -10.73 -10.07
N ALA A 227 1.52 -11.05 -10.03
CA ALA A 227 0.98 -12.33 -10.51
C ALA A 227 1.19 -12.54 -12.01
N THR A 228 1.12 -11.47 -12.80
CA THR A 228 1.26 -11.51 -14.27
C THR A 228 2.67 -11.20 -14.76
N ASP A 229 3.62 -10.94 -13.86
CA ASP A 229 4.98 -10.49 -14.20
C ASP A 229 4.98 -9.30 -15.17
N SER A 230 4.10 -8.32 -14.89
CA SER A 230 3.77 -7.28 -15.86
C SER A 230 4.89 -6.26 -16.09
N ASN A 231 5.85 -6.18 -15.18
CA ASN A 231 6.92 -5.17 -15.19
C ASN A 231 6.42 -3.71 -15.16
N GLN A 232 5.18 -3.50 -14.70
CA GLN A 232 4.61 -2.17 -14.55
C GLN A 232 5.35 -1.38 -13.48
N VAL A 233 5.55 -0.08 -13.75
CA VAL A 233 6.06 0.88 -12.76
C VAL A 233 4.87 1.44 -11.99
N MET A 234 4.94 1.35 -10.67
CA MET A 234 3.88 1.77 -9.76
C MET A 234 4.47 2.48 -8.54
N PRO A 235 3.82 3.53 -8.01
CA PRO A 235 4.23 4.13 -6.75
C PRO A 235 3.84 3.23 -5.57
N VAL A 236 4.85 2.68 -4.90
CA VAL A 236 4.72 1.73 -3.78
C VAL A 236 5.72 2.08 -2.68
N CYS A 237 5.48 1.65 -1.44
CA CYS A 237 6.49 1.71 -0.40
C CYS A 237 7.52 0.59 -0.64
N ALA A 238 8.72 0.96 -1.03
CA ALA A 238 9.82 0.08 -1.40
C ALA A 238 11.09 0.38 -0.58
N TRP A 239 11.98 -0.60 -0.49
CA TRP A 239 13.31 -0.36 0.07
C TRP A 239 14.13 0.48 -0.88
N VAL A 240 14.61 1.63 -0.37
CA VAL A 240 15.46 2.58 -1.08
C VAL A 240 16.87 2.49 -0.50
N ASP A 241 17.86 2.32 -1.35
CA ASP A 241 19.24 2.16 -0.92
C ASP A 241 20.25 2.70 -1.96
N GLY A 242 20.14 3.96 -2.26
CA GLY A 242 20.99 4.72 -3.19
C GLY A 242 20.19 5.68 -4.06
N GLU A 243 18.98 5.30 -4.44
CA GLU A 243 18.13 6.13 -5.30
C GLU A 243 17.77 7.45 -4.60
N TYR A 244 17.69 8.52 -5.35
CA TYR A 244 17.50 9.90 -4.87
C TYR A 244 18.57 10.37 -3.85
N GLY A 245 19.69 9.62 -3.71
CA GLY A 245 20.68 9.81 -2.66
C GLY A 245 20.14 9.46 -1.27
N ILE A 246 19.11 8.61 -1.19
CA ILE A 246 18.48 8.10 0.04
C ILE A 246 18.92 6.66 0.26
N THR A 247 19.25 6.28 1.49
CA THR A 247 19.71 4.92 1.81
C THR A 247 18.98 4.35 3.00
N GLY A 248 18.77 3.02 3.00
CA GLY A 248 18.42 2.28 4.20
C GLY A 248 17.02 2.51 4.76
N VAL A 249 15.98 2.71 3.91
CA VAL A 249 14.63 3.01 4.37
C VAL A 249 13.56 2.45 3.43
N TYR A 250 12.44 2.00 3.96
CA TYR A 250 11.23 1.77 3.18
C TYR A 250 10.51 3.10 2.98
N LEU A 251 10.30 3.50 1.73
CA LEU A 251 9.74 4.81 1.36
C LEU A 251 8.84 4.68 0.13
N GLY A 252 7.83 5.52 0.01
CA GLY A 252 6.99 5.63 -1.17
C GLY A 252 7.78 6.18 -2.35
N VAL A 253 8.04 5.34 -3.34
CA VAL A 253 8.76 5.63 -4.59
C VAL A 253 8.14 4.86 -5.75
N GLU A 254 8.45 5.24 -6.99
CA GLU A 254 8.11 4.41 -8.13
C GLU A 254 9.00 3.18 -8.18
N ALA A 255 8.39 2.01 -8.37
CA ALA A 255 9.10 0.75 -8.50
C ALA A 255 8.48 -0.12 -9.60
N GLN A 256 9.32 -0.84 -10.32
CA GLN A 256 8.90 -1.82 -11.31
C GLN A 256 8.59 -3.15 -10.62
N LEU A 257 7.34 -3.62 -10.76
CA LEU A 257 6.85 -4.85 -10.13
C LEU A 257 6.88 -6.01 -11.11
N GLY A 258 7.40 -7.15 -10.65
CA GLY A 258 7.45 -8.39 -11.40
C GLY A 258 7.18 -9.61 -10.52
N ALA A 259 7.26 -10.81 -11.09
CA ALA A 259 6.90 -12.07 -10.41
C ALA A 259 7.71 -12.35 -9.12
N LYS A 260 8.88 -11.73 -8.96
CA LYS A 260 9.73 -11.88 -7.79
C LYS A 260 9.63 -10.69 -6.83
N GLY A 261 8.63 -9.83 -6.99
CA GLY A 261 8.44 -8.59 -6.24
C GLY A 261 8.96 -7.37 -6.98
N ILE A 262 9.72 -6.52 -6.33
CA ILE A 262 10.32 -5.32 -6.92
C ILE A 262 11.56 -5.71 -7.72
N ASN A 263 11.53 -5.41 -9.02
CA ASN A 263 12.68 -5.60 -9.91
C ASN A 263 13.72 -4.48 -9.73
N LYS A 264 13.24 -3.24 -9.62
CA LYS A 264 14.05 -2.04 -9.36
C LYS A 264 13.18 -0.88 -8.89
N VAL A 265 13.76 0.03 -8.14
CA VAL A 265 13.24 1.38 -7.93
C VAL A 265 13.52 2.20 -9.19
N VAL A 266 12.57 3.05 -9.57
CA VAL A 266 12.68 3.93 -10.75
C VAL A 266 12.76 5.37 -10.25
N GLU A 267 13.87 6.03 -10.54
CA GLU A 267 14.02 7.44 -10.20
C GLU A 267 13.29 8.30 -11.22
N THR A 268 12.32 9.04 -10.74
CA THR A 268 11.59 10.06 -11.50
C THR A 268 12.24 11.41 -11.30
N LYS A 269 12.33 12.20 -12.34
CA LYS A 269 12.91 13.55 -12.25
C LYS A 269 12.05 14.44 -11.37
N LEU A 270 12.59 14.93 -10.28
CA LEU A 270 11.95 15.83 -9.32
C LEU A 270 12.52 17.25 -9.45
N THR A 271 11.77 18.27 -9.03
CA THR A 271 12.34 19.57 -8.75
C THR A 271 13.22 19.53 -7.51
N ASP A 272 14.05 20.54 -7.27
CA ASP A 272 14.88 20.61 -6.09
C ASP A 272 14.03 20.62 -4.79
N GLU A 273 12.90 21.34 -4.81
CA GLU A 273 11.97 21.38 -3.67
C GLU A 273 11.32 20.00 -3.41
N GLU A 274 10.88 19.30 -4.47
CA GLU A 274 10.28 17.97 -4.36
C GLU A 274 11.33 16.95 -3.86
N LEU A 275 12.56 17.04 -4.33
CA LEU A 275 13.66 16.18 -3.87
C LEU A 275 14.01 16.43 -2.39
N VAL A 276 14.06 17.69 -1.97
CA VAL A 276 14.26 18.05 -0.56
C VAL A 276 13.12 17.52 0.29
N ALA A 277 11.86 17.66 -0.16
CA ALA A 277 10.71 17.12 0.53
C ALA A 277 10.77 15.57 0.64
N LEU A 278 11.18 14.88 -0.43
CA LEU A 278 11.34 13.43 -0.42
C LEU A 278 12.43 12.97 0.55
N LYS A 279 13.57 13.66 0.61
CA LYS A 279 14.64 13.39 1.59
C LYS A 279 14.18 13.64 3.00
N THR A 280 13.44 14.71 3.25
CA THR A 280 12.85 15.00 4.56
C THR A 280 11.85 13.90 4.98
N ALA A 281 11.04 13.42 4.05
CA ALA A 281 10.15 12.29 4.29
C ALA A 281 10.93 11.03 4.66
N ALA A 282 12.03 10.74 3.96
CA ALA A 282 12.88 9.59 4.24
C ALA A 282 13.45 9.60 5.67
N GLU A 283 13.93 10.75 6.14
CA GLU A 283 14.44 10.90 7.52
C GLU A 283 13.35 10.70 8.56
N ALA A 284 12.17 11.31 8.34
CA ALA A 284 11.03 11.15 9.24
C ALA A 284 10.56 9.69 9.32
N VAL A 285 10.52 9.00 8.19
CA VAL A 285 10.13 7.58 8.11
C VAL A 285 11.21 6.70 8.73
N ARG A 286 12.50 6.95 8.49
CA ARG A 286 13.63 6.18 9.06
C ARG A 286 13.58 6.19 10.58
N THR A 287 13.34 7.35 11.20
CA THR A 287 13.19 7.47 12.64
C THR A 287 12.06 6.57 13.15
N LYS A 288 10.90 6.63 12.52
CA LYS A 288 9.73 5.81 12.90
C LYS A 288 9.93 4.31 12.68
N GLN A 289 10.64 3.93 11.60
CA GLN A 289 10.97 2.53 11.35
C GLN A 289 12.01 1.98 12.35
N ALA A 290 12.88 2.84 12.89
CA ALA A 290 13.79 2.44 13.95
C ALA A 290 13.05 2.06 15.24
N ASP A 291 11.96 2.77 15.57
CA ASP A 291 11.16 2.54 16.77
C ASP A 291 10.49 1.14 16.75
N VAL A 292 10.08 0.64 15.58
CA VAL A 292 9.38 -0.65 15.48
C VAL A 292 10.30 -1.86 15.39
N LYS A 293 11.62 -1.68 15.22
CA LYS A 293 12.57 -2.81 15.16
C LYS A 293 12.60 -3.63 16.43
N ASN A 294 12.37 -3.00 17.57
CA ASN A 294 12.46 -3.60 18.90
C ASN A 294 11.10 -4.02 19.46
N LEU A 295 9.99 -3.74 18.75
CA LEU A 295 8.64 -4.18 19.06
C LEU A 295 8.36 -5.54 18.43
#